data_5dd97fc078e0ae2ca9b5f44ed155c443
#
_entry.id   5dd97fc078e0ae2ca9b5f44ed155c443
#
_cell.length_a   1.000
_cell.length_b   1.000
_cell.length_c   1.000
_cell.angle_alpha   90.00
_cell.angle_beta   90.00
_cell.angle_gamma   90.00
#
_symmetry.space_group_name_H-M   'P 1'
#
loop_
_entity.id
_entity.type
_entity.pdbx_description
1 polymer ?
#
loop_
_entity_poly.entity_id
_entity_poly.type
_entity_poly.pdbx_seq_one_letter_code
_entity_poly.pdbx_strand_id
1 'polypeptide(L)'
;MMYSLVALGFVLIFKASGVFNFAQGVFALFAALTLVGYQTGQVPFAHLINELFGTNYHHWYASMPNFLAIILTMITMIALAWIIERLVLKHLVNQDPIILFMATIGLAFVLEGIGDLMWGSDVKVLDVGIPSGGSEWLEQATIGLASEGSDYYGMYIDVLNVWATVIAVILVISLAIFSQYTKTGRALRAVADDHQAALSVGISLRSIWVLVWGISGFIAMVAGIMWGTESGVQFSLSLIALKALPVLILGGFTSIPGAIIGGSVSYTHLTLPTIYSV
;
A
#
# COMPACT_ATOMS: atom_id res chain seq x y z
N MET A 1 2.76 -6.28 11.43
CA MET A 1 2.05 -6.75 10.19
C MET A 1 1.71 -5.65 9.19
N MET A 2 1.46 -4.40 9.59
CA MET A 2 1.13 -3.31 8.66
C MET A 2 2.23 -3.02 7.61
N TYR A 3 3.51 -3.11 7.99
CA TYR A 3 4.62 -3.01 7.04
C TYR A 3 4.64 -4.14 5.99
N SER A 4 4.10 -5.31 6.32
CA SER A 4 3.97 -6.41 5.36
C SER A 4 3.04 -6.08 4.21
N LEU A 5 1.98 -5.29 4.44
CA LEU A 5 1.06 -4.84 3.38
C LEU A 5 1.80 -3.99 2.35
N VAL A 6 2.62 -3.04 2.80
CA VAL A 6 3.44 -2.23 1.88
C VAL A 6 4.48 -3.08 1.16
N ALA A 7 5.14 -3.99 1.90
CA ALA A 7 6.13 -4.90 1.35
C ALA A 7 5.57 -5.82 0.26
N LEU A 8 4.31 -6.27 0.38
CA LEU A 8 3.64 -7.07 -0.66
C LEU A 8 3.56 -6.35 -2.01
N GLY A 9 3.25 -5.06 -2.00
CA GLY A 9 3.23 -4.26 -3.23
C GLY A 9 4.62 -4.17 -3.88
N PHE A 10 5.66 -4.00 -3.09
CA PHE A 10 7.04 -4.02 -3.58
C PHE A 10 7.42 -5.36 -4.19
N VAL A 11 7.16 -6.47 -3.44
CA VAL A 11 7.49 -7.83 -3.90
C VAL A 11 6.83 -8.12 -5.24
N LEU A 12 5.57 -7.71 -5.42
CA LEU A 12 4.84 -7.97 -6.65
C LEU A 12 5.46 -7.27 -7.86
N ILE A 13 5.78 -5.97 -7.72
CA ILE A 13 6.42 -5.20 -8.79
C ILE A 13 7.83 -5.72 -9.05
N PHE A 14 8.63 -5.93 -8.00
CA PHE A 14 9.99 -6.43 -8.14
C PHE A 14 10.03 -7.79 -8.83
N LYS A 15 9.12 -8.70 -8.48
CA LYS A 15 9.01 -10.02 -9.11
C LYS A 15 8.70 -9.93 -10.60
N ALA A 16 7.91 -8.94 -11.03
CA ALA A 16 7.51 -8.79 -12.43
C ALA A 16 8.50 -8.01 -13.28
N SER A 17 9.21 -7.04 -12.71
CA SER A 17 10.07 -6.10 -13.45
C SER A 17 11.55 -6.21 -13.08
N GLY A 18 11.90 -6.92 -12.02
CA GLY A 18 13.27 -6.94 -11.48
C GLY A 18 13.71 -5.62 -10.83
N VAL A 19 12.81 -4.65 -10.72
CA VAL A 19 13.12 -3.29 -10.26
C VAL A 19 12.34 -2.94 -9.00
N PHE A 20 13.01 -2.30 -8.06
CA PHE A 20 12.40 -1.77 -6.86
C PHE A 20 11.57 -0.53 -7.18
N ASN A 21 10.27 -0.54 -6.84
CA ASN A 21 9.37 0.59 -7.06
C ASN A 21 9.38 1.57 -5.88
N PHE A 22 10.17 2.62 -5.93
CA PHE A 22 10.23 3.62 -4.86
C PHE A 22 8.90 4.36 -4.64
N ALA A 23 8.03 4.43 -5.66
CA ALA A 23 6.74 5.11 -5.56
C ALA A 23 5.67 4.36 -4.74
N GLN A 24 5.94 3.15 -4.24
CA GLN A 24 4.94 2.32 -3.53
C GLN A 24 4.33 3.02 -2.30
N GLY A 25 5.16 3.73 -1.52
CA GLY A 25 4.67 4.49 -0.36
C GLY A 25 3.78 5.66 -0.76
N VAL A 26 4.14 6.33 -1.85
CA VAL A 26 3.33 7.43 -2.39
C VAL A 26 2.03 6.91 -3.00
N PHE A 27 2.01 5.70 -3.55
CA PHE A 27 0.75 5.05 -3.97
C PHE A 27 -0.19 4.82 -2.78
N ALA A 28 0.35 4.40 -1.63
CA ALA A 28 -0.45 4.24 -0.42
C ALA A 28 -0.99 5.59 0.08
N LEU A 29 -0.17 6.62 0.09
CA LEU A 29 -0.58 7.98 0.42
C LEU A 29 -1.65 8.49 -0.55
N PHE A 30 -1.42 8.39 -1.85
CA PHE A 30 -2.33 8.87 -2.89
C PHE A 30 -3.69 8.17 -2.82
N ALA A 31 -3.69 6.86 -2.56
CA ALA A 31 -4.91 6.09 -2.36
C ALA A 31 -5.68 6.55 -1.11
N ALA A 32 -4.98 6.79 0.01
CA ALA A 32 -5.60 7.28 1.24
C ALA A 32 -6.17 8.69 1.09
N LEU A 33 -5.43 9.60 0.45
CA LEU A 33 -5.90 10.97 0.12
C LEU A 33 -7.14 10.93 -0.78
N THR A 34 -7.13 10.08 -1.81
CA THR A 34 -8.26 9.90 -2.73
C THR A 34 -9.49 9.38 -2.00
N LEU A 35 -9.30 8.42 -1.09
CA LEU A 35 -10.39 7.86 -0.30
C LEU A 35 -11.04 8.90 0.60
N VAL A 36 -10.22 9.65 1.35
CA VAL A 36 -10.72 10.76 2.19
C VAL A 36 -11.41 11.81 1.34
N GLY A 37 -10.83 12.17 0.19
CA GLY A 37 -11.45 13.11 -0.75
C GLY A 37 -12.83 12.67 -1.20
N TYR A 38 -13.03 11.38 -1.52
CA TYR A 38 -14.35 10.85 -1.85
C TYR A 38 -15.29 10.76 -0.65
N GLN A 39 -14.80 10.37 0.53
CA GLN A 39 -15.64 10.33 1.75
C GLN A 39 -16.19 11.70 2.11
N THR A 40 -15.34 12.72 2.06
CA THR A 40 -15.68 14.11 2.44
C THR A 40 -16.28 14.92 1.31
N GLY A 41 -16.31 14.39 0.09
CA GLY A 41 -16.76 15.13 -1.09
C GLY A 41 -15.86 16.31 -1.46
N GLN A 42 -14.61 16.32 -1.00
CA GLN A 42 -13.68 17.40 -1.29
C GLN A 42 -13.41 17.51 -2.80
N VAL A 43 -13.52 18.72 -3.32
CA VAL A 43 -13.24 19.01 -4.73
C VAL A 43 -11.74 18.88 -5.00
N PRO A 44 -11.28 18.01 -5.91
CA PRO A 44 -9.88 17.99 -6.31
C PRO A 44 -9.47 19.36 -6.84
N PHE A 45 -8.27 19.82 -6.48
CA PHE A 45 -7.76 21.15 -6.82
C PHE A 45 -8.60 22.33 -6.30
N ALA A 46 -9.43 22.13 -5.26
CA ALA A 46 -10.32 23.19 -4.73
C ALA A 46 -9.56 24.46 -4.39
N HIS A 47 -8.37 24.33 -3.80
CA HIS A 47 -7.54 25.48 -3.44
C HIS A 47 -7.14 26.29 -4.69
N LEU A 48 -6.66 25.63 -5.72
CA LEU A 48 -6.25 26.25 -6.98
C LEU A 48 -7.44 26.88 -7.71
N ILE A 49 -8.59 26.18 -7.73
CA ILE A 49 -9.82 26.66 -8.38
C ILE A 49 -10.33 27.93 -7.65
N ASN A 50 -10.36 27.90 -6.33
CA ASN A 50 -10.83 29.01 -5.53
C ASN A 50 -9.92 30.24 -5.67
N GLU A 51 -8.60 30.04 -5.73
CA GLU A 51 -7.63 31.11 -5.93
C GLU A 51 -7.74 31.74 -7.32
N LEU A 52 -7.89 30.93 -8.38
CA LEU A 52 -7.98 31.41 -9.77
C LEU A 52 -9.31 32.07 -10.09
N PHE A 53 -10.42 31.57 -9.55
CA PHE A 53 -11.77 32.01 -9.92
C PHE A 53 -12.48 32.80 -8.83
N GLY A 54 -11.84 33.01 -7.66
CA GLY A 54 -12.44 33.71 -6.52
C GLY A 54 -13.69 33.01 -5.96
N THR A 55 -13.76 31.70 -6.09
CA THR A 55 -14.89 30.87 -5.65
C THR A 55 -14.60 30.25 -4.30
N ASN A 56 -15.64 29.79 -3.59
CA ASN A 56 -15.50 29.09 -2.31
C ASN A 56 -16.04 27.65 -2.38
N TYR A 57 -15.69 26.92 -3.44
CA TYR A 57 -16.07 25.53 -3.58
C TYR A 57 -15.10 24.64 -2.79
N HIS A 58 -15.56 24.02 -1.71
CA HIS A 58 -14.78 23.07 -0.93
C HIS A 58 -15.28 21.64 -1.07
N HIS A 59 -16.59 21.45 -1.19
CA HIS A 59 -17.22 20.14 -1.26
C HIS A 59 -18.30 20.09 -2.33
N TRP A 60 -18.37 18.98 -3.09
CA TRP A 60 -19.44 18.70 -4.04
C TRP A 60 -20.66 18.10 -3.36
N TYR A 61 -20.47 17.34 -2.26
CA TYR A 61 -21.51 16.69 -1.47
C TYR A 61 -21.06 16.60 0.00
N ALA A 62 -22.00 16.34 0.92
CA ALA A 62 -21.72 16.37 2.35
C ALA A 62 -20.89 15.17 2.81
N SER A 63 -21.22 13.97 2.33
CA SER A 63 -20.50 12.73 2.63
C SER A 63 -20.90 11.62 1.67
N MET A 64 -20.00 10.66 1.44
CA MET A 64 -20.24 9.46 0.66
C MET A 64 -20.11 8.22 1.53
N PRO A 65 -20.96 7.18 1.34
CA PRO A 65 -20.81 5.91 2.06
C PRO A 65 -19.43 5.30 1.82
N ASN A 66 -18.78 4.81 2.87
CA ASN A 66 -17.44 4.24 2.83
C ASN A 66 -17.26 3.19 1.73
N PHE A 67 -18.25 2.30 1.56
CA PHE A 67 -18.23 1.26 0.54
C PHE A 67 -18.09 1.85 -0.89
N LEU A 68 -18.85 2.88 -1.21
CA LEU A 68 -18.80 3.53 -2.52
C LEU A 68 -17.47 4.28 -2.71
N ALA A 69 -17.01 4.98 -1.69
CA ALA A 69 -15.72 5.67 -1.69
C ALA A 69 -14.55 4.70 -1.94
N ILE A 70 -14.54 3.52 -1.31
CA ILE A 70 -13.55 2.47 -1.53
C ILE A 70 -13.56 1.96 -2.97
N ILE A 71 -14.74 1.71 -3.54
CA ILE A 71 -14.85 1.26 -4.94
C ILE A 71 -14.32 2.33 -5.90
N LEU A 72 -14.69 3.59 -5.70
CA LEU A 72 -14.20 4.69 -6.54
C LEU A 72 -12.69 4.87 -6.40
N THR A 73 -12.15 4.77 -5.19
CA THR A 73 -10.70 4.80 -4.95
C THR A 73 -10.00 3.66 -5.68
N MET A 74 -10.55 2.45 -5.65
CA MET A 74 -10.00 1.32 -6.38
C MET A 74 -9.98 1.58 -7.91
N ILE A 75 -11.06 2.12 -8.46
CA ILE A 75 -11.12 2.49 -9.87
C ILE A 75 -10.08 3.55 -10.22
N THR A 76 -9.93 4.59 -9.38
CA THR A 76 -8.92 5.63 -9.60
C THR A 76 -7.50 5.09 -9.50
N MET A 77 -7.21 4.17 -8.58
CA MET A 77 -5.88 3.54 -8.48
C MET A 77 -5.56 2.66 -9.69
N ILE A 78 -6.55 1.93 -10.22
CA ILE A 78 -6.38 1.15 -11.45
C ILE A 78 -6.16 2.08 -12.66
N ALA A 79 -6.91 3.17 -12.76
CA ALA A 79 -6.75 4.17 -13.80
C ALA A 79 -5.37 4.85 -13.71
N LEU A 80 -4.92 5.18 -12.49
CA LEU A 80 -3.59 5.73 -12.23
C LEU A 80 -2.49 4.77 -12.68
N ALA A 81 -2.59 3.49 -12.32
CA ALA A 81 -1.65 2.47 -12.75
C ALA A 81 -1.58 2.35 -14.28
N TRP A 82 -2.72 2.41 -14.96
CA TRP A 82 -2.79 2.40 -16.41
C TRP A 82 -2.15 3.64 -17.06
N ILE A 83 -2.40 4.83 -16.47
CA ILE A 83 -1.80 6.10 -16.91
C ILE A 83 -0.27 6.02 -16.77
N ILE A 84 0.23 5.57 -15.61
CA ILE A 84 1.65 5.44 -15.34
C ILE A 84 2.31 4.47 -16.31
N GLU A 85 1.68 3.33 -16.58
CA GLU A 85 2.20 2.40 -17.58
C GLU A 85 2.30 3.08 -18.94
N ARG A 86 1.24 3.76 -19.36
CA ARG A 86 1.19 4.37 -20.69
C ARG A 86 2.14 5.54 -20.89
N LEU A 87 2.31 6.38 -19.86
CA LEU A 87 3.11 7.60 -19.96
C LEU A 87 4.59 7.37 -19.61
N VAL A 88 4.86 6.48 -18.66
CA VAL A 88 6.20 6.29 -18.11
C VAL A 88 6.76 4.92 -18.49
N LEU A 89 6.14 3.85 -18.02
CA LEU A 89 6.72 2.51 -18.08
C LEU A 89 6.86 1.97 -19.49
N LYS A 90 5.92 2.28 -20.37
CA LYS A 90 5.97 1.90 -21.78
C LYS A 90 7.28 2.31 -22.47
N HIS A 91 7.83 3.45 -22.08
CA HIS A 91 9.06 3.99 -22.67
C HIS A 91 10.33 3.44 -22.01
N LEU A 92 10.18 2.78 -20.88
CA LEU A 92 11.26 2.23 -20.07
C LEU A 92 11.44 0.71 -20.25
N VAL A 93 10.64 0.09 -21.10
CA VAL A 93 10.79 -1.33 -21.44
C VAL A 93 12.15 -1.55 -22.09
N ASN A 94 12.91 -2.55 -21.63
CA ASN A 94 14.28 -2.88 -22.06
C ASN A 94 15.35 -1.83 -21.71
N GLN A 95 15.08 -0.91 -20.81
CA GLN A 95 16.10 -0.03 -20.24
C GLN A 95 16.79 -0.68 -19.03
N ASP A 96 17.95 -0.15 -18.68
CA ASP A 96 18.70 -0.62 -17.51
C ASP A 96 17.86 -0.48 -16.21
N PRO A 97 17.97 -1.44 -15.29
CA PRO A 97 17.22 -1.41 -14.02
C PRO A 97 17.40 -0.11 -13.21
N ILE A 98 18.56 0.54 -13.32
CA ILE A 98 18.82 1.82 -12.64
C ILE A 98 17.95 2.96 -13.20
N ILE A 99 17.69 2.95 -14.52
CA ILE A 99 16.84 3.96 -15.16
C ILE A 99 15.39 3.78 -14.69
N LEU A 100 14.91 2.53 -14.61
CA LEU A 100 13.57 2.25 -14.08
C LEU A 100 13.46 2.68 -12.61
N PHE A 101 14.48 2.39 -11.81
CA PHE A 101 14.52 2.79 -10.40
C PHE A 101 14.45 4.33 -10.26
N MET A 102 15.27 5.07 -11.01
CA MET A 102 15.24 6.53 -11.01
C MET A 102 13.90 7.09 -11.49
N ALA A 103 13.28 6.46 -12.49
CA ALA A 103 11.93 6.83 -12.95
C ALA A 103 10.88 6.65 -11.86
N THR A 104 10.97 5.59 -11.02
CA THR A 104 10.04 5.41 -9.90
C THR A 104 10.23 6.46 -8.80
N ILE A 105 11.45 6.94 -8.57
CA ILE A 105 11.72 8.07 -7.67
C ILE A 105 11.08 9.34 -8.23
N GLY A 106 11.32 9.65 -9.51
CA GLY A 106 10.68 10.81 -10.16
C GLY A 106 9.16 10.74 -10.11
N LEU A 107 8.61 9.55 -10.35
CA LEU A 107 7.16 9.29 -10.24
C LEU A 107 6.64 9.54 -8.82
N ALA A 108 7.39 9.15 -7.79
CA ALA A 108 7.02 9.39 -6.40
C ALA A 108 6.85 10.90 -6.15
N PHE A 109 7.82 11.72 -6.52
CA PHE A 109 7.74 13.18 -6.35
C PHE A 109 6.61 13.81 -7.16
N VAL A 110 6.36 13.35 -8.38
CA VAL A 110 5.25 13.83 -9.22
C VAL A 110 3.91 13.53 -8.57
N LEU A 111 3.70 12.30 -8.08
CA LEU A 111 2.44 11.90 -7.43
C LEU A 111 2.25 12.60 -6.09
N GLU A 112 3.32 12.79 -5.32
CA GLU A 112 3.26 13.54 -4.06
C GLU A 112 2.86 15.00 -4.31
N GLY A 113 3.48 15.65 -5.29
CA GLY A 113 3.11 17.02 -5.69
C GLY A 113 1.69 17.12 -6.25
N ILE A 114 1.23 16.16 -7.05
CA ILE A 114 -0.17 16.12 -7.51
C ILE A 114 -1.12 15.91 -6.33
N GLY A 115 -0.77 15.04 -5.38
CA GLY A 115 -1.55 14.81 -4.16
C GLY A 115 -1.72 16.09 -3.33
N ASP A 116 -0.64 16.85 -3.16
CA ASP A 116 -0.66 18.13 -2.45
C ASP A 116 -1.54 19.16 -3.17
N LEU A 117 -1.39 19.30 -4.48
CA LEU A 117 -2.21 20.20 -5.29
C LEU A 117 -3.69 19.82 -5.30
N MET A 118 -4.02 18.54 -5.25
CA MET A 118 -5.42 18.06 -5.32
C MET A 118 -6.13 18.19 -3.99
N TRP A 119 -5.49 17.84 -2.89
CA TRP A 119 -6.15 17.71 -1.58
C TRP A 119 -5.55 18.61 -0.48
N GLY A 120 -4.42 19.28 -0.75
CA GLY A 120 -3.70 20.08 0.23
C GLY A 120 -2.86 19.23 1.20
N SER A 121 -2.00 19.90 1.98
CA SER A 121 -1.01 19.26 2.87
C SER A 121 -1.52 19.00 4.29
N ASP A 122 -2.77 19.34 4.60
CA ASP A 122 -3.34 19.15 5.93
C ASP A 122 -3.48 17.67 6.29
N VAL A 123 -3.30 17.37 7.59
CA VAL A 123 -3.56 16.03 8.12
C VAL A 123 -5.05 15.74 8.08
N LYS A 124 -5.44 14.65 7.44
CA LYS A 124 -6.84 14.24 7.30
C LYS A 124 -7.13 13.01 8.15
N VAL A 125 -8.27 13.01 8.80
CA VAL A 125 -8.76 11.84 9.53
C VAL A 125 -9.44 10.90 8.54
N LEU A 126 -9.03 9.64 8.56
CA LEU A 126 -9.65 8.58 7.77
C LEU A 126 -10.42 7.64 8.70
N ASP A 127 -11.72 7.62 8.56
CA ASP A 127 -12.59 6.68 9.27
C ASP A 127 -13.31 5.78 8.25
N VAL A 128 -12.93 4.52 8.21
CA VAL A 128 -13.57 3.50 7.37
C VAL A 128 -14.49 2.57 8.16
N GLY A 129 -14.69 2.85 9.46
CA GLY A 129 -15.50 2.02 10.35
C GLY A 129 -14.77 0.76 10.84
N ILE A 130 -13.45 0.69 10.70
CA ILE A 130 -12.64 -0.39 11.29
C ILE A 130 -12.43 -0.05 12.76
N PRO A 131 -12.79 -0.95 13.72
CA PRO A 131 -12.54 -0.70 15.12
C PRO A 131 -11.05 -0.50 15.39
N SER A 132 -10.70 0.58 16.06
CA SER A 132 -9.35 0.89 16.53
C SER A 132 -9.35 0.95 18.05
N GLY A 133 -8.22 0.59 18.67
CA GLY A 133 -8.05 0.55 20.13
C GLY A 133 -8.04 -0.85 20.72
N GLY A 134 -7.89 -0.93 22.06
CA GLY A 134 -7.88 -2.20 22.78
C GLY A 134 -9.26 -2.85 22.83
N SER A 135 -9.30 -4.16 22.73
CA SER A 135 -10.53 -4.94 22.89
C SER A 135 -10.48 -5.70 24.21
N GLU A 136 -11.47 -5.49 25.07
CA GLU A 136 -11.58 -6.14 26.38
C GLU A 136 -11.50 -7.66 26.29
N TRP A 137 -12.10 -8.28 25.25
CA TRP A 137 -12.06 -9.72 25.09
C TRP A 137 -10.70 -10.25 24.68
N LEU A 138 -9.91 -9.49 23.86
CA LEU A 138 -8.53 -9.83 23.51
C LEU A 138 -7.59 -9.68 24.71
N GLU A 139 -7.79 -8.64 25.51
CA GLU A 139 -7.07 -8.43 26.75
C GLU A 139 -7.34 -9.57 27.74
N GLN A 140 -8.60 -9.95 27.94
CA GLN A 140 -8.99 -11.08 28.78
C GLN A 140 -8.44 -12.41 28.24
N ALA A 141 -8.43 -12.64 26.94
CA ALA A 141 -7.85 -13.84 26.34
C ALA A 141 -6.33 -13.93 26.55
N THR A 142 -5.62 -12.81 26.55
CA THR A 142 -4.16 -12.77 26.83
C THR A 142 -3.86 -12.94 28.31
N ILE A 143 -4.68 -12.42 29.22
CA ILE A 143 -4.57 -12.66 30.66
C ILE A 143 -4.79 -14.13 30.97
N GLY A 144 -5.73 -14.80 30.29
CA GLY A 144 -5.98 -16.24 30.46
C GLY A 144 -4.83 -17.16 30.02
N LEU A 145 -3.88 -16.65 29.22
CA LEU A 145 -2.65 -17.35 28.83
C LEU A 145 -1.48 -17.13 29.79
N ALA A 146 -1.58 -16.16 30.69
CA ALA A 146 -0.57 -15.91 31.73
C ALA A 146 -0.73 -16.93 32.86
N SER A 147 0.37 -17.57 33.29
CA SER A 147 0.35 -18.52 34.39
C SER A 147 0.00 -17.80 35.70
N GLU A 148 -0.83 -18.45 36.56
CA GLU A 148 -1.15 -17.96 37.91
C GLU A 148 0.15 -17.68 38.68
N GLY A 149 0.37 -16.42 39.07
CA GLY A 149 1.50 -15.97 39.86
C GLY A 149 2.50 -15.06 39.21
N SER A 150 2.32 -14.68 37.92
CA SER A 150 3.10 -13.64 37.30
C SER A 150 2.36 -12.29 37.37
N ASP A 151 3.05 -11.20 37.79
CA ASP A 151 2.59 -9.82 37.67
C ASP A 151 2.48 -9.39 36.14
N TYR A 152 1.88 -10.25 35.33
CA TYR A 152 1.72 -10.01 33.91
C TYR A 152 0.46 -9.19 33.69
N TYR A 153 0.61 -7.90 33.48
CA TYR A 153 -0.42 -7.07 32.88
C TYR A 153 -0.68 -7.59 31.48
N GLY A 154 -1.94 -7.88 31.15
CA GLY A 154 -2.32 -8.43 29.85
C GLY A 154 -1.71 -7.64 28.69
N MET A 155 -1.33 -8.33 27.63
CA MET A 155 -0.70 -7.72 26.47
C MET A 155 -1.73 -6.84 25.73
N TYR A 156 -1.48 -5.54 25.66
CA TYR A 156 -2.33 -4.63 24.88
C TYR A 156 -2.20 -4.95 23.40
N ILE A 157 -3.24 -5.53 22.81
CA ILE A 157 -3.31 -5.82 21.37
C ILE A 157 -4.32 -4.84 20.76
N ASP A 158 -3.84 -3.97 19.89
CA ASP A 158 -4.70 -3.09 19.12
C ASP A 158 -5.47 -3.90 18.06
N VAL A 159 -6.79 -3.77 18.08
CA VAL A 159 -7.73 -4.44 17.17
C VAL A 159 -7.41 -4.12 15.71
N LEU A 160 -6.94 -2.90 15.41
CA LEU A 160 -6.52 -2.49 14.07
C LEU A 160 -5.38 -3.38 13.54
N ASN A 161 -4.39 -3.71 14.39
CA ASN A 161 -3.29 -4.59 14.02
C ASN A 161 -3.74 -6.02 13.75
N VAL A 162 -4.78 -6.50 14.44
CA VAL A 162 -5.39 -7.81 14.17
C VAL A 162 -6.06 -7.79 12.79
N TRP A 163 -6.85 -6.77 12.49
CA TRP A 163 -7.47 -6.60 11.16
C TRP A 163 -6.42 -6.49 10.05
N ALA A 164 -5.37 -5.70 10.27
CA ALA A 164 -4.26 -5.59 9.31
C ALA A 164 -3.61 -6.95 9.05
N THR A 165 -3.45 -7.78 10.10
CA THR A 165 -2.90 -9.13 9.96
C THR A 165 -3.82 -10.05 9.15
N VAL A 166 -5.11 -10.05 9.45
CA VAL A 166 -6.11 -10.85 8.71
C VAL A 166 -6.14 -10.45 7.24
N ILE A 167 -6.18 -9.15 6.97
CA ILE A 167 -6.19 -8.62 5.60
C ILE A 167 -4.89 -8.98 4.86
N ALA A 168 -3.73 -8.86 5.51
CA ALA A 168 -2.45 -9.24 4.91
C ALA A 168 -2.41 -10.73 4.54
N VAL A 169 -2.88 -11.60 5.42
CA VAL A 169 -2.97 -13.05 5.17
C VAL A 169 -3.92 -13.35 4.01
N ILE A 170 -5.10 -12.74 3.99
CA ILE A 170 -6.06 -12.89 2.88
C ILE A 170 -5.45 -12.43 1.56
N LEU A 171 -4.76 -11.30 1.53
CA LEU A 171 -4.09 -10.79 0.33
C LEU A 171 -3.01 -11.74 -0.17
N VAL A 172 -2.19 -12.29 0.73
CA VAL A 172 -1.15 -13.25 0.34
C VAL A 172 -1.75 -14.53 -0.22
N ILE A 173 -2.77 -15.08 0.43
CA ILE A 173 -3.47 -16.27 -0.06
C ILE A 173 -4.08 -15.99 -1.44
N SER A 174 -4.75 -14.85 -1.60
CA SER A 174 -5.35 -14.43 -2.86
C SER A 174 -4.30 -14.28 -3.97
N LEU A 175 -3.16 -13.65 -3.69
CA LEU A 175 -2.05 -13.49 -4.64
C LEU A 175 -1.39 -14.84 -4.97
N ALA A 176 -1.26 -15.74 -4.00
CA ALA A 176 -0.72 -17.07 -4.21
C ALA A 176 -1.64 -17.88 -5.14
N ILE A 177 -2.94 -17.87 -4.87
CA ILE A 177 -3.97 -18.52 -5.72
C ILE A 177 -3.95 -17.90 -7.12
N PHE A 178 -3.98 -16.56 -7.20
CA PHE A 178 -3.90 -15.85 -8.48
C PHE A 178 -2.66 -16.26 -9.28
N SER A 179 -1.49 -16.22 -8.66
CA SER A 179 -0.23 -16.56 -9.31
C SER A 179 -0.17 -18.03 -9.77
N GLN A 180 -0.73 -18.97 -9.00
CA GLN A 180 -0.62 -20.41 -9.32
C GLN A 180 -1.68 -20.89 -10.29
N TYR A 181 -2.93 -20.47 -10.13
CA TYR A 181 -4.07 -21.08 -10.82
C TYR A 181 -4.58 -20.26 -12.01
N THR A 182 -4.28 -18.95 -12.11
CA THR A 182 -4.76 -18.16 -13.25
C THR A 182 -3.80 -18.19 -14.45
N LYS A 183 -4.35 -18.03 -15.66
CA LYS A 183 -3.55 -17.92 -16.89
C LYS A 183 -2.60 -16.70 -16.82
N THR A 184 -3.10 -15.60 -16.31
CA THR A 184 -2.34 -14.34 -16.16
C THR A 184 -1.25 -14.46 -15.09
N GLY A 185 -1.51 -15.15 -13.99
CA GLY A 185 -0.50 -15.44 -12.96
C GLY A 185 0.63 -16.34 -13.48
N ARG A 186 0.31 -17.31 -14.36
CA ARG A 186 1.34 -18.12 -15.04
C ARG A 186 2.17 -17.27 -16.01
N ALA A 187 1.53 -16.39 -16.78
CA ALA A 187 2.23 -15.46 -17.67
C ALA A 187 3.12 -14.49 -16.88
N LEU A 188 2.66 -14.01 -15.72
CA LEU A 188 3.46 -13.19 -14.81
C LEU A 188 4.73 -13.92 -14.35
N ARG A 189 4.64 -15.20 -13.97
CA ARG A 189 5.82 -15.98 -13.58
C ARG A 189 6.76 -16.20 -14.75
N ALA A 190 6.24 -16.51 -15.94
CA ALA A 190 7.08 -16.65 -17.13
C ALA A 190 7.86 -15.35 -17.45
N VAL A 191 7.21 -14.19 -17.32
CA VAL A 191 7.87 -12.88 -17.46
C VAL A 191 8.89 -12.64 -16.36
N ALA A 192 8.60 -13.06 -15.11
CA ALA A 192 9.51 -12.92 -13.98
C ALA A 192 10.78 -13.79 -14.12
N ASP A 193 10.65 -14.96 -14.75
CA ASP A 193 11.76 -15.88 -14.96
C ASP A 193 12.66 -15.43 -16.12
N ASP A 194 12.07 -15.09 -17.28
CA ASP A 194 12.81 -14.59 -18.44
C ASP A 194 11.90 -13.74 -19.35
N HIS A 195 12.20 -12.44 -19.44
CA HIS A 195 11.47 -11.48 -20.28
C HIS A 195 11.59 -11.81 -21.79
N GLN A 196 12.76 -12.24 -22.23
CA GLN A 196 13.04 -12.55 -23.65
C GLN A 196 12.30 -13.82 -24.07
N ALA A 197 12.38 -14.85 -23.23
CA ALA A 197 11.66 -16.10 -23.47
C ALA A 197 10.14 -15.87 -23.46
N ALA A 198 9.60 -15.08 -22.56
CA ALA A 198 8.18 -14.74 -22.51
C ALA A 198 7.70 -14.02 -23.78
N LEU A 199 8.49 -13.07 -24.28
CA LEU A 199 8.20 -12.41 -25.57
C LEU A 199 8.19 -13.37 -26.75
N SER A 200 9.12 -14.33 -26.78
CA SER A 200 9.23 -15.31 -27.90
C SER A 200 8.01 -16.23 -28.03
N VAL A 201 7.32 -16.50 -26.92
CA VAL A 201 6.06 -17.29 -26.89
C VAL A 201 4.81 -16.40 -26.97
N GLY A 202 4.98 -15.09 -27.26
CA GLY A 202 3.86 -14.17 -27.52
C GLY A 202 3.22 -13.55 -26.29
N ILE A 203 3.84 -13.64 -25.10
CA ILE A 203 3.35 -12.97 -23.90
C ILE A 203 3.71 -11.48 -23.97
N SER A 204 2.71 -10.60 -23.96
CA SER A 204 2.93 -9.16 -23.99
C SER A 204 3.37 -8.64 -22.62
N LEU A 205 4.60 -8.14 -22.48
CA LEU A 205 5.12 -7.54 -21.26
C LEU A 205 4.23 -6.39 -20.78
N ARG A 206 3.74 -5.58 -21.71
CA ARG A 206 2.89 -4.44 -21.41
C ARG A 206 1.63 -4.84 -20.63
N SER A 207 0.92 -5.87 -21.08
CA SER A 207 -0.31 -6.34 -20.41
C SER A 207 -0.03 -6.84 -19.00
N ILE A 208 1.11 -7.52 -18.82
CA ILE A 208 1.54 -8.01 -17.51
C ILE A 208 1.92 -6.84 -16.60
N TRP A 209 2.62 -5.84 -17.10
CA TRP A 209 3.01 -4.66 -16.31
C TRP A 209 1.79 -3.85 -15.86
N VAL A 210 0.84 -3.53 -16.76
CA VAL A 210 -0.43 -2.87 -16.37
C VAL A 210 -1.12 -3.60 -15.23
N LEU A 211 -1.22 -4.92 -15.36
CA LEU A 211 -1.89 -5.74 -14.35
C LEU A 211 -1.13 -5.72 -13.00
N VAL A 212 0.19 -5.89 -13.04
CA VAL A 212 1.02 -5.89 -11.82
C VAL A 212 0.95 -4.56 -11.09
N TRP A 213 1.05 -3.46 -11.83
CA TRP A 213 0.93 -2.12 -11.26
C TRP A 213 -0.49 -1.84 -10.75
N GLY A 214 -1.52 -2.37 -11.42
CA GLY A 214 -2.91 -2.31 -10.94
C GLY A 214 -3.13 -3.06 -9.64
N ILE A 215 -2.62 -4.30 -9.54
CA ILE A 215 -2.70 -5.10 -8.30
C ILE A 215 -1.87 -4.43 -7.19
N SER A 216 -0.68 -3.93 -7.51
CA SER A 216 0.15 -3.20 -6.55
C SER A 216 -0.54 -1.91 -6.06
N GLY A 217 -1.23 -1.21 -6.93
CA GLY A 217 -2.07 -0.06 -6.58
C GLY A 217 -3.22 -0.44 -5.64
N PHE A 218 -3.86 -1.59 -5.86
CA PHE A 218 -4.86 -2.13 -4.94
C PHE A 218 -4.26 -2.46 -3.56
N ILE A 219 -3.10 -3.12 -3.51
CA ILE A 219 -2.40 -3.41 -2.26
C ILE A 219 -1.99 -2.11 -1.56
N ALA A 220 -1.51 -1.13 -2.31
CA ALA A 220 -1.18 0.20 -1.78
C ALA A 220 -2.41 0.91 -1.19
N MET A 221 -3.58 0.78 -1.81
CA MET A 221 -4.83 1.29 -1.26
C MET A 221 -5.16 0.65 0.09
N VAL A 222 -5.07 -0.68 0.20
CA VAL A 222 -5.30 -1.38 1.46
C VAL A 222 -4.30 -0.95 2.54
N ALA A 223 -3.02 -0.84 2.18
CA ALA A 223 -1.99 -0.35 3.10
C ALA A 223 -2.26 1.11 3.52
N GLY A 224 -2.63 1.97 2.58
CA GLY A 224 -2.98 3.37 2.82
C GLY A 224 -4.19 3.53 3.74
N ILE A 225 -5.21 2.68 3.60
CA ILE A 225 -6.38 2.64 4.49
C ILE A 225 -5.94 2.28 5.91
N MET A 226 -5.18 1.20 6.09
CA MET A 226 -4.75 0.75 7.41
C MET A 226 -3.89 1.80 8.12
N TRP A 227 -2.88 2.33 7.43
CA TRP A 227 -2.00 3.37 7.99
C TRP A 227 -2.71 4.71 8.16
N GLY A 228 -3.60 5.09 7.25
CA GLY A 228 -4.40 6.30 7.34
C GLY A 228 -5.37 6.28 8.53
N THR A 229 -5.94 5.12 8.85
CA THR A 229 -6.82 4.94 10.02
C THR A 229 -6.02 5.01 11.32
N GLU A 230 -4.77 4.49 11.35
CA GLU A 230 -3.93 4.51 12.56
C GLU A 230 -3.34 5.88 12.86
N SER A 231 -2.77 6.53 11.85
CA SER A 231 -1.93 7.73 12.04
C SER A 231 -2.50 9.00 11.41
N GLY A 232 -3.67 8.90 10.80
CA GLY A 232 -4.19 9.95 9.91
C GLY A 232 -3.48 9.95 8.54
N VAL A 233 -4.14 10.53 7.55
CA VAL A 233 -3.59 10.67 6.21
C VAL A 233 -2.78 11.95 6.13
N GLN A 234 -1.47 11.81 6.01
CA GLN A 234 -0.50 12.91 5.94
C GLN A 234 0.67 12.53 5.03
N PHE A 235 1.43 13.50 4.52
CA PHE A 235 2.50 13.25 3.56
C PHE A 235 3.63 12.37 4.09
N SER A 236 3.87 12.35 5.41
CA SER A 236 4.82 11.41 6.02
C SER A 236 4.47 9.93 5.81
N LEU A 237 3.24 9.64 5.39
CA LEU A 237 2.79 8.29 5.04
C LEU A 237 3.55 7.74 3.83
N SER A 238 4.04 8.59 2.93
CA SER A 238 4.90 8.18 1.82
C SER A 238 6.20 7.49 2.30
N LEU A 239 6.73 7.91 3.45
CA LEU A 239 7.96 7.37 4.04
C LEU A 239 7.81 5.95 4.61
N ILE A 240 6.58 5.42 4.70
CA ILE A 240 6.34 4.03 5.12
C ILE A 240 7.04 3.04 4.18
N ALA A 241 7.21 3.40 2.92
CA ALA A 241 7.99 2.62 1.97
C ALA A 241 9.40 2.33 2.48
N LEU A 242 10.09 3.33 3.02
CA LEU A 242 11.43 3.18 3.57
C LEU A 242 11.44 2.27 4.81
N LYS A 243 10.43 2.39 5.66
CA LYS A 243 10.27 1.55 6.86
C LYS A 243 9.92 0.09 6.50
N ALA A 244 9.35 -0.16 5.32
CA ALA A 244 9.09 -1.50 4.82
C ALA A 244 10.31 -2.18 4.17
N LEU A 245 11.40 -1.45 3.90
CA LEU A 245 12.62 -2.02 3.33
C LEU A 245 13.24 -3.16 4.16
N PRO A 246 13.40 -3.04 5.49
CA PRO A 246 13.90 -4.15 6.31
C PRO A 246 13.04 -5.40 6.17
N VAL A 247 11.72 -5.25 6.05
CA VAL A 247 10.79 -6.38 5.83
C VAL A 247 11.09 -7.09 4.53
N LEU A 248 11.36 -6.33 3.46
CA LEU A 248 11.73 -6.88 2.14
C LEU A 248 13.07 -7.59 2.17
N ILE A 249 14.06 -7.02 2.85
CA ILE A 249 15.40 -7.60 2.95
C ILE A 249 15.32 -8.94 3.72
N LEU A 250 14.61 -8.96 4.85
CA LEU A 250 14.43 -10.17 5.67
C LEU A 250 13.55 -11.22 4.97
N GLY A 251 12.48 -10.78 4.33
CA GLY A 251 11.52 -11.66 3.67
C GLY A 251 11.96 -12.15 2.28
N GLY A 252 12.90 -11.43 1.66
CA GLY A 252 13.31 -11.63 0.25
C GLY A 252 12.44 -10.88 -0.74
N PHE A 253 13.09 -10.21 -1.71
CA PHE A 253 12.45 -9.33 -2.70
C PHE A 253 11.46 -10.04 -3.64
N THR A 254 11.56 -11.35 -3.78
CA THR A 254 10.71 -12.16 -4.69
C THR A 254 9.72 -13.06 -3.96
N SER A 255 9.79 -13.12 -2.62
CA SER A 255 8.99 -14.04 -1.82
C SER A 255 7.74 -13.35 -1.23
N ILE A 256 6.57 -13.66 -1.79
CA ILE A 256 5.28 -13.16 -1.26
C ILE A 256 5.05 -13.64 0.19
N PRO A 257 5.22 -14.94 0.56
CA PRO A 257 5.12 -15.35 1.96
C PRO A 257 6.21 -14.73 2.85
N GLY A 258 7.40 -14.50 2.28
CA GLY A 258 8.52 -13.88 2.99
C GLY A 258 8.20 -12.46 3.48
N ALA A 259 7.42 -11.69 2.73
CA ALA A 259 6.98 -10.36 3.16
C ALA A 259 6.17 -10.38 4.47
N ILE A 260 5.36 -11.43 4.71
CA ILE A 260 4.64 -11.58 5.99
C ILE A 260 5.60 -11.96 7.11
N ILE A 261 6.45 -12.98 6.88
CA ILE A 261 7.41 -13.44 7.88
C ILE A 261 8.36 -12.29 8.23
N GLY A 262 8.93 -11.61 7.24
CA GLY A 262 9.79 -10.45 7.45
C GLY A 262 9.11 -9.33 8.23
N GLY A 263 7.83 -9.05 7.97
CA GLY A 263 7.07 -8.03 8.69
C GLY A 263 6.71 -8.40 10.12
N SER A 264 6.52 -9.67 10.42
CA SER A 264 6.30 -10.12 11.80
C SER A 264 7.59 -10.01 12.63
N VAL A 265 8.73 -10.41 12.07
CA VAL A 265 10.04 -10.34 12.72
C VAL A 265 10.52 -8.89 12.87
N SER A 266 10.38 -8.08 11.83
CA SER A 266 10.81 -6.67 11.84
C SER A 266 10.11 -5.85 12.91
N TYR A 267 8.82 -6.10 13.16
CA TYR A 267 8.06 -5.40 14.21
C TYR A 267 8.63 -5.67 15.59
N THR A 268 8.97 -6.91 15.90
CA THR A 268 9.55 -7.28 17.20
C THR A 268 10.91 -6.64 17.43
N HIS A 269 11.76 -6.56 16.42
CA HIS A 269 13.08 -5.94 16.52
C HIS A 269 13.06 -4.41 16.59
N LEU A 270 12.09 -3.76 15.96
CA LEU A 270 11.97 -2.30 16.01
C LEU A 270 11.35 -1.78 17.31
N THR A 271 10.56 -2.60 18.00
CA THR A 271 9.89 -2.20 19.26
C THR A 271 10.69 -2.56 20.52
N LEU A 272 11.54 -3.60 20.49
CA LEU A 272 12.34 -4.04 21.63
C LEU A 272 13.38 -3.03 22.15
N PRO A 273 14.11 -2.24 21.32
CA PRO A 273 15.11 -1.32 21.82
C PRO A 273 14.58 -0.15 22.65
N THR A 274 13.31 0.19 22.52
CA THR A 274 12.69 1.32 23.25
C THR A 274 12.32 0.97 24.69
N ILE A 275 12.31 -0.32 25.07
CA ILE A 275 11.96 -0.78 26.42
C ILE A 275 13.18 -0.82 27.35
N TYR A 276 14.41 -0.80 26.81
CA TYR A 276 15.65 -0.90 27.60
C TYR A 276 16.43 0.42 27.73
N SER A 277 15.89 1.55 27.34
CA SER A 277 16.49 2.86 27.55
C SER A 277 15.78 3.62 28.69
N VAL A 278 15.78 3.05 29.89
CA VAL A 278 15.51 3.76 31.15
C VAL A 278 16.66 3.52 32.09
#